data_7da5f04b5857353417711a2b5efc93b4
#
_entry.id   7da5f04b5857353417711a2b5efc93b4
#
_cell.length_a   1.000
_cell.length_b   1.000
_cell.length_c   1.000
_cell.angle_alpha   90.00
_cell.angle_beta   90.00
_cell.angle_gamma   90.00
#
_symmetry.space_group_name_H-M   'P 1'
#
loop_
_entity.id
_entity.type
_entity.pdbx_description
1 polymer ?
#
loop_
_entity_poly.entity_id
_entity_poly.type
_entity_poly.pdbx_seq_one_letter_code
_entity_poly.pdbx_strand_id
1 'polypeptide(L)'
;MDKKRSMTIDTIPGLRALTLSPDYRNALKLPEKPAEEYEMLAQGEYNINFRFRHPVTGEKLVLRVNSESQMHLENQIEYEGNALKLLENSGRTPVLKYIYPGDEQLTRGALVMSFLPGRALDYSRVSELKETAKCLAEIHSIPVDATCGLIEPEAPIRAILDECEEMFATYWNS
;
A
#
# COMPACT_ATOMS: atom_id res chain seq x y z
N MET A 1 8.74 22.34 22.09
CA MET A 1 8.10 21.04 21.80
C MET A 1 7.05 21.30 20.73
N ASP A 2 7.46 21.17 19.46
CA ASP A 2 6.51 21.25 18.36
C ASP A 2 5.55 20.07 18.45
N LYS A 3 4.27 20.34 18.65
CA LYS A 3 3.22 19.37 18.43
C LYS A 3 3.25 19.02 16.94
N LYS A 4 3.90 17.90 16.56
CA LYS A 4 3.69 17.28 15.26
C LYS A 4 2.16 17.19 15.08
N ARG A 5 1.62 17.99 14.17
CA ARG A 5 0.19 17.95 13.84
C ARG A 5 -0.09 16.52 13.39
N SER A 6 -0.79 15.74 14.18
CA SER A 6 -1.15 14.36 13.83
C SER A 6 -1.94 14.44 12.52
N MET A 7 -1.41 13.81 11.46
CA MET A 7 -2.09 13.74 10.17
C MET A 7 -3.37 12.93 10.32
N THR A 8 -4.46 13.44 9.80
CA THR A 8 -5.78 12.79 9.83
C THR A 8 -6.33 12.67 8.42
N ILE A 9 -7.36 11.85 8.22
CA ILE A 9 -8.01 11.74 6.91
C ILE A 9 -8.61 13.06 6.44
N ASP A 10 -8.88 14.01 7.35
CA ASP A 10 -9.38 15.35 7.02
C ASP A 10 -8.29 16.29 6.50
N THR A 11 -7.02 15.98 6.75
CA THR A 11 -5.89 16.79 6.28
C THR A 11 -5.41 16.42 4.88
N ILE A 12 -5.93 15.34 4.30
CA ILE A 12 -5.61 14.89 2.95
C ILE A 12 -6.78 15.25 2.02
N PRO A 13 -6.55 16.07 0.99
CA PRO A 13 -7.61 16.47 0.06
C PRO A 13 -8.33 15.26 -0.53
N GLY A 14 -9.66 15.29 -0.59
CA GLY A 14 -10.51 14.23 -1.14
C GLY A 14 -10.66 12.97 -0.28
N LEU A 15 -9.79 12.72 0.71
CA LEU A 15 -9.81 11.45 1.44
C LEU A 15 -11.06 11.28 2.31
N ARG A 16 -11.49 12.36 2.99
CA ARG A 16 -12.75 12.33 3.75
C ARG A 16 -13.94 12.09 2.82
N ALA A 17 -13.98 12.73 1.67
CA ALA A 17 -15.04 12.55 0.68
C ALA A 17 -15.08 11.10 0.17
N LEU A 18 -13.91 10.50 -0.12
CA LEU A 18 -13.80 9.09 -0.49
C LEU A 18 -14.42 8.18 0.60
N THR A 19 -14.04 8.35 1.87
CA THR A 19 -14.53 7.47 2.95
C THR A 19 -16.03 7.58 3.19
N LEU A 20 -16.65 8.65 2.74
CA LEU A 20 -18.09 8.89 2.80
C LEU A 20 -18.82 8.50 1.51
N SER A 21 -18.10 8.19 0.43
CA SER A 21 -18.72 7.87 -0.86
C SER A 21 -19.50 6.55 -0.81
N PRO A 22 -20.62 6.46 -1.54
CA PRO A 22 -21.39 5.23 -1.63
C PRO A 22 -20.56 4.02 -2.11
N ASP A 23 -19.68 4.22 -3.07
CA ASP A 23 -18.84 3.15 -3.64
C ASP A 23 -17.90 2.55 -2.60
N TYR A 24 -17.19 3.41 -1.85
CA TYR A 24 -16.30 2.98 -0.76
C TYR A 24 -17.09 2.20 0.31
N ARG A 25 -18.21 2.76 0.75
CA ARG A 25 -19.02 2.18 1.84
C ARG A 25 -19.66 0.85 1.42
N ASN A 26 -20.19 0.77 0.21
CA ASN A 26 -20.78 -0.45 -0.35
C ASN A 26 -19.74 -1.55 -0.55
N ALA A 27 -18.59 -1.21 -1.15
CA ALA A 27 -17.51 -2.18 -1.40
C ALA A 27 -17.00 -2.81 -0.09
N LEU A 28 -16.89 -2.02 0.97
CA LEU A 28 -16.44 -2.47 2.28
C LEU A 28 -17.60 -2.94 3.20
N LYS A 29 -18.86 -2.88 2.74
CA LYS A 29 -20.05 -3.19 3.54
C LYS A 29 -20.13 -2.39 4.85
N LEU A 30 -19.71 -1.13 4.80
CA LEU A 30 -19.81 -0.21 5.92
C LEU A 30 -21.24 0.31 6.09
N PRO A 31 -21.69 0.63 7.31
CA PRO A 31 -22.98 1.27 7.54
C PRO A 31 -23.07 2.63 6.81
N GLU A 32 -24.28 3.04 6.40
CA GLU A 32 -24.49 4.36 5.78
C GLU A 32 -23.98 5.51 6.68
N LYS A 33 -24.29 5.41 7.98
CA LYS A 33 -23.78 6.37 8.97
C LYS A 33 -22.35 5.98 9.37
N PRO A 34 -21.36 6.87 9.16
CA PRO A 34 -19.98 6.62 9.58
C PRO A 34 -19.87 6.35 11.08
N ALA A 35 -19.18 5.27 11.43
CA ALA A 35 -18.91 4.88 12.81
C ALA A 35 -17.45 4.41 12.99
N GLU A 36 -16.71 4.34 11.91
CA GLU A 36 -15.27 3.99 11.91
C GLU A 36 -14.41 5.22 12.20
N GLU A 37 -13.38 5.02 12.99
CA GLU A 37 -12.36 6.01 13.31
C GLU A 37 -11.04 5.62 12.60
N TYR A 38 -10.43 6.58 11.92
CA TYR A 38 -9.18 6.40 11.18
C TYR A 38 -8.02 6.95 12.00
N GLU A 39 -7.13 6.08 12.38
CA GLU A 39 -5.93 6.38 13.16
C GLU A 39 -4.70 6.24 12.27
N MET A 40 -3.85 7.27 12.22
CA MET A 40 -2.60 7.21 11.48
C MET A 40 -1.72 6.09 12.01
N LEU A 41 -1.39 5.14 11.14
CA LEU A 41 -0.54 3.99 11.46
C LEU A 41 0.93 4.29 11.16
N ALA A 42 1.20 4.78 9.96
CA ALA A 42 2.55 5.10 9.49
C ALA A 42 2.50 6.02 8.28
N GLN A 43 3.58 6.79 8.11
CA GLN A 43 3.86 7.56 6.91
C GLN A 43 5.24 7.17 6.39
N GLY A 44 5.29 6.76 5.13
CA GLY A 44 6.52 6.60 4.35
C GLY A 44 6.74 7.77 3.41
N GLU A 45 7.71 7.65 2.53
CA GLU A 45 8.01 8.64 1.49
C GLU A 45 6.86 8.74 0.47
N TYR A 46 6.35 7.62 0.01
CA TYR A 46 5.40 7.52 -1.09
C TYR A 46 3.96 7.25 -0.65
N ASN A 47 3.71 6.98 0.64
CA ASN A 47 2.37 6.61 1.09
C ASN A 47 2.13 6.91 2.56
N ILE A 48 0.85 7.07 2.88
CA ILE A 48 0.33 7.29 4.21
C ILE A 48 -0.67 6.17 4.52
N ASN A 49 -0.53 5.55 5.68
CA ASN A 49 -1.37 4.44 6.08
C ASN A 49 -2.19 4.83 7.32
N PHE A 50 -3.50 4.61 7.25
CA PHE A 50 -4.43 4.75 8.35
C PHE A 50 -4.99 3.39 8.72
N ARG A 51 -5.06 3.10 10.02
CA ARG A 51 -5.75 1.93 10.54
C ARG A 51 -7.15 2.32 10.97
N PHE A 52 -8.11 1.44 10.70
CA PHE A 52 -9.46 1.55 11.24
C PHE A 52 -10.02 0.16 11.55
N ARG A 53 -11.08 0.14 12.36
CA ARG A 53 -11.83 -1.07 12.66
C ARG A 53 -13.17 -1.02 11.95
N HIS A 54 -13.49 -2.08 11.23
CA HIS A 54 -14.80 -2.22 10.60
C HIS A 54 -15.90 -2.26 11.69
N PRO A 55 -16.87 -1.35 11.69
CA PRO A 55 -17.79 -1.18 12.83
C PRO A 55 -18.73 -2.36 13.06
N VAL A 56 -19.00 -3.16 12.03
CA VAL A 56 -19.90 -4.33 12.12
C VAL A 56 -19.11 -5.62 12.39
N THR A 57 -18.06 -5.88 11.63
CA THR A 57 -17.32 -7.17 11.72
C THR A 57 -16.21 -7.13 12.77
N GLY A 58 -15.77 -5.95 13.18
CA GLY A 58 -14.62 -5.79 14.07
C GLY A 58 -13.26 -6.04 13.38
N GLU A 59 -13.25 -6.34 12.06
CA GLU A 59 -12.02 -6.55 11.29
C GLU A 59 -11.14 -5.30 11.33
N LYS A 60 -9.84 -5.48 11.54
CA LYS A 60 -8.87 -4.39 11.42
C LYS A 60 -8.46 -4.23 9.97
N LEU A 61 -8.55 -3.04 9.46
CA LEU A 61 -8.25 -2.69 8.07
C LEU A 61 -7.21 -1.57 8.02
N VAL A 62 -6.52 -1.47 6.87
CA VAL A 62 -5.60 -0.38 6.55
C VAL A 62 -6.13 0.34 5.32
N LEU A 63 -6.32 1.64 5.42
CA LEU A 63 -6.51 2.56 4.32
C LEU A 63 -5.14 3.14 3.96
N ARG A 64 -4.61 2.78 2.79
CA ARG A 64 -3.34 3.26 2.24
C ARG A 64 -3.62 4.30 1.17
N VAL A 65 -2.97 5.43 1.29
CA VAL A 65 -3.08 6.56 0.35
C VAL A 65 -1.71 6.80 -0.24
N ASN A 66 -1.62 6.86 -1.57
CA ASN A 66 -0.38 7.22 -2.24
C ASN A 66 -0.22 8.75 -2.22
N SER A 67 0.90 9.23 -1.69
CA SER A 67 1.24 10.66 -1.60
C SER A 67 2.19 11.09 -2.69
N GLU A 68 3.08 10.19 -3.12
CA GLU A 68 4.08 10.44 -4.15
C GLU A 68 4.15 9.26 -5.13
N SER A 69 4.75 9.47 -6.30
CA SER A 69 4.98 8.41 -7.29
C SER A 69 6.26 7.66 -6.99
N GLN A 70 6.15 6.35 -6.89
CA GLN A 70 7.27 5.42 -6.88
C GLN A 70 7.29 4.70 -8.22
N MET A 71 8.48 4.41 -8.77
CA MET A 71 8.65 3.69 -10.03
C MET A 71 8.07 4.41 -11.27
N HIS A 72 7.78 5.71 -11.18
CA HIS A 72 7.23 6.52 -12.29
C HIS A 72 5.98 5.92 -12.95
N LEU A 73 5.18 5.19 -12.19
CA LEU A 73 3.94 4.58 -12.67
C LEU A 73 2.80 5.59 -12.68
N GLU A 74 2.06 5.66 -13.79
CA GLU A 74 0.86 6.48 -13.89
C GLU A 74 -0.23 6.02 -12.90
N ASN A 75 -0.41 4.68 -12.76
CA ASN A 75 -1.43 4.06 -11.93
C ASN A 75 -0.80 3.16 -10.86
N GLN A 76 0.04 3.73 -10.02
CA GLN A 76 0.75 2.98 -8.97
C GLN A 76 -0.20 2.23 -8.05
N ILE A 77 -1.35 2.82 -7.69
CA ILE A 77 -2.31 2.18 -6.77
C ILE A 77 -2.94 0.93 -7.37
N GLU A 78 -3.19 0.91 -8.68
CA GLU A 78 -3.70 -0.26 -9.39
C GLU A 78 -2.62 -1.34 -9.50
N TYR A 79 -1.37 -0.94 -9.75
CA TYR A 79 -0.22 -1.83 -9.75
C TYR A 79 -0.06 -2.53 -8.39
N GLU A 80 -0.08 -1.79 -7.28
CA GLU A 80 -0.04 -2.34 -5.92
C GLU A 80 -1.22 -3.28 -5.66
N GLY A 81 -2.42 -2.90 -6.11
CA GLY A 81 -3.62 -3.72 -5.98
C GLY A 81 -3.54 -5.03 -6.77
N ASN A 82 -2.99 -5.02 -7.97
CA ASN A 82 -2.78 -6.21 -8.79
C ASN A 82 -1.74 -7.14 -8.14
N ALA A 83 -0.65 -6.60 -7.60
CA ALA A 83 0.32 -7.37 -6.84
C ALA A 83 -0.32 -8.05 -5.62
N LEU A 84 -1.15 -7.34 -4.85
CA LEU A 84 -1.86 -7.92 -3.71
C LEU A 84 -2.82 -9.05 -4.13
N LYS A 85 -3.56 -8.89 -5.24
CA LYS A 85 -4.45 -9.93 -5.79
C LYS A 85 -3.67 -11.18 -6.20
N LEU A 86 -2.56 -10.99 -6.92
CA LEU A 86 -1.70 -12.10 -7.35
C LEU A 86 -1.18 -12.92 -6.16
N LEU A 87 -0.83 -12.22 -5.08
CA LEU A 87 -0.20 -12.81 -3.89
C LEU A 87 -1.22 -13.30 -2.83
N GLU A 88 -2.51 -13.05 -3.00
CA GLU A 88 -3.55 -13.31 -2.00
C GLU A 88 -3.54 -14.77 -1.51
N ASN A 89 -3.44 -15.72 -2.44
CA ASN A 89 -3.45 -17.15 -2.12
C ASN A 89 -2.19 -17.62 -1.38
N SER A 90 -1.14 -16.83 -1.32
CA SER A 90 0.05 -17.15 -0.51
C SER A 90 -0.23 -17.09 0.99
N GLY A 91 -1.23 -16.31 1.41
CA GLY A 91 -1.47 -15.99 2.82
C GLY A 91 -0.34 -15.17 3.46
N ARG A 92 0.60 -14.64 2.67
CA ARG A 92 1.78 -13.89 3.12
C ARG A 92 1.63 -12.38 2.97
N THR A 93 0.57 -11.93 2.30
CA THR A 93 0.28 -10.51 2.05
C THR A 93 -1.09 -10.12 2.60
N PRO A 94 -1.34 -8.83 2.82
CA PRO A 94 -2.69 -8.37 3.14
C PRO A 94 -3.68 -8.72 2.02
N VAL A 95 -4.91 -9.02 2.42
CA VAL A 95 -6.02 -9.23 1.46
C VAL A 95 -6.54 -7.87 1.00
N LEU A 96 -6.56 -7.64 -0.30
CA LEU A 96 -7.13 -6.44 -0.89
C LEU A 96 -8.65 -6.41 -0.70
N LYS A 97 -9.21 -5.29 -0.26
CA LYS A 97 -10.64 -5.09 -0.04
C LYS A 97 -11.25 -4.07 -0.99
N TYR A 98 -10.50 -3.04 -1.37
CA TYR A 98 -11.00 -1.95 -2.22
C TYR A 98 -9.82 -1.23 -2.88
N ILE A 99 -10.02 -0.75 -4.11
CA ILE A 99 -9.11 0.15 -4.83
C ILE A 99 -9.88 1.36 -5.28
N TYR A 100 -9.30 2.52 -5.10
CA TYR A 100 -9.73 3.78 -5.66
C TYR A 100 -8.59 4.35 -6.51
N PRO A 101 -8.72 4.42 -7.83
CA PRO A 101 -7.64 4.87 -8.71
C PRO A 101 -7.30 6.34 -8.55
N GLY A 102 -8.22 7.13 -8.00
CA GLY A 102 -8.06 8.55 -7.77
C GLY A 102 -9.00 9.41 -8.61
N ASP A 103 -9.01 10.70 -8.31
CA ASP A 103 -9.74 11.74 -9.02
C ASP A 103 -8.96 13.06 -8.96
N GLU A 104 -9.59 14.17 -9.33
CA GLU A 104 -8.98 15.52 -9.30
C GLU A 104 -8.57 15.98 -7.89
N GLN A 105 -9.19 15.44 -6.82
CA GLN A 105 -8.90 15.79 -5.43
C GLN A 105 -7.90 14.84 -4.77
N LEU A 106 -8.06 13.53 -5.00
CA LEU A 106 -7.19 12.48 -4.50
C LEU A 106 -6.45 11.82 -5.67
N THR A 107 -5.56 12.57 -6.28
CA THR A 107 -4.98 12.30 -7.61
C THR A 107 -4.20 10.99 -7.73
N ARG A 108 -3.66 10.47 -6.61
CA ARG A 108 -2.81 9.26 -6.62
C ARG A 108 -3.52 8.02 -6.09
N GLY A 109 -4.79 8.16 -5.78
CA GLY A 109 -5.64 7.06 -5.34
C GLY A 109 -5.36 6.52 -3.94
N ALA A 110 -6.12 5.50 -3.60
CA ALA A 110 -6.07 4.82 -2.32
C ALA A 110 -6.47 3.35 -2.46
N LEU A 111 -6.05 2.51 -1.52
CA LEU A 111 -6.57 1.15 -1.41
C LEU A 111 -6.87 0.80 0.05
N VAL A 112 -7.77 -0.16 0.24
CA VAL A 112 -8.05 -0.75 1.54
C VAL A 112 -7.65 -2.21 1.52
N MET A 113 -6.95 -2.63 2.57
CA MET A 113 -6.49 -4.00 2.74
C MET A 113 -6.65 -4.46 4.19
N SER A 114 -6.58 -5.77 4.42
CA SER A 114 -6.57 -6.33 5.78
C SER A 114 -5.33 -5.86 6.56
N PHE A 115 -5.48 -5.67 7.86
CA PHE A 115 -4.35 -5.40 8.74
C PHE A 115 -3.66 -6.70 9.13
N LEU A 116 -2.38 -6.84 8.83
CA LEU A 116 -1.56 -7.94 9.31
C LEU A 116 -0.88 -7.54 10.63
N PRO A 117 -1.15 -8.25 11.74
CA PRO A 117 -0.44 -8.02 12.98
C PRO A 117 1.01 -8.51 12.87
N GLY A 118 1.91 -7.78 13.52
CA GLY A 118 3.32 -8.17 13.52
C GLY A 118 4.18 -7.23 14.34
N ARG A 119 5.44 -7.54 14.39
CA ARG A 119 6.51 -6.71 14.95
C ARG A 119 7.66 -6.63 13.96
N ALA A 120 8.57 -5.72 14.18
CA ALA A 120 9.81 -5.65 13.42
C ALA A 120 10.62 -6.96 13.55
N LEU A 121 11.27 -7.32 12.45
CA LEU A 121 12.15 -8.49 12.39
C LEU A 121 13.40 -8.25 13.27
N ASP A 122 13.79 -9.26 14.02
CA ASP A 122 15.05 -9.25 14.75
C ASP A 122 16.14 -9.95 13.92
N TYR A 123 16.96 -9.15 13.26
CA TYR A 123 18.03 -9.63 12.37
C TYR A 123 19.13 -10.42 13.10
N SER A 124 19.22 -10.34 14.44
CA SER A 124 20.16 -11.15 15.22
C SER A 124 19.71 -12.61 15.39
N ARG A 125 18.45 -12.90 15.10
CA ARG A 125 17.85 -14.23 15.26
C ARG A 125 17.83 -14.99 13.93
N VAL A 126 18.72 -15.97 13.81
CA VAL A 126 18.82 -16.84 12.63
C VAL A 126 17.50 -17.54 12.29
N SER A 127 16.68 -17.89 13.31
CA SER A 127 15.35 -18.48 13.09
C SER A 127 14.41 -17.54 12.36
N GLU A 128 14.41 -16.24 12.67
CA GLU A 128 13.58 -15.24 12.01
C GLU A 128 14.03 -15.00 10.58
N LEU A 129 15.34 -14.97 10.33
CA LEU A 129 15.89 -14.88 8.97
C LEU A 129 15.48 -16.08 8.12
N LYS A 130 15.50 -17.30 8.68
CA LYS A 130 15.04 -18.49 7.97
C LYS A 130 13.56 -18.44 7.62
N GLU A 131 12.70 -17.99 8.55
CA GLU A 131 11.27 -17.83 8.25
C GLU A 131 11.02 -16.74 7.20
N THR A 132 11.78 -15.66 7.22
CA THR A 132 11.72 -14.63 6.16
C THR A 132 12.13 -15.22 4.81
N ALA A 133 13.21 -15.98 4.74
CA ALA A 133 13.65 -16.63 3.52
C ALA A 133 12.60 -17.60 2.97
N LYS A 134 11.94 -18.38 3.82
CA LYS A 134 10.83 -19.24 3.40
C LYS A 134 9.66 -18.42 2.84
N CYS A 135 9.27 -17.36 3.54
CA CYS A 135 8.20 -16.47 3.09
C CYS A 135 8.50 -15.90 1.69
N LEU A 136 9.72 -15.42 1.45
CA LEU A 136 10.15 -14.92 0.14
C LEU A 136 10.15 -16.03 -0.91
N ALA A 137 10.63 -17.23 -0.58
CA ALA A 137 10.62 -18.37 -1.50
C ALA A 137 9.20 -18.77 -1.90
N GLU A 138 8.25 -18.77 -0.97
CA GLU A 138 6.83 -19.05 -1.23
C GLU A 138 6.23 -17.98 -2.16
N ILE A 139 6.49 -16.70 -1.92
CA ILE A 139 6.05 -15.60 -2.79
C ILE A 139 6.64 -15.74 -4.19
N HIS A 140 7.95 -15.98 -4.30
CA HIS A 140 8.63 -16.10 -5.58
C HIS A 140 8.28 -17.38 -6.34
N SER A 141 7.65 -18.36 -5.70
CA SER A 141 7.18 -19.58 -6.37
C SER A 141 5.80 -19.42 -7.03
N ILE A 142 5.12 -18.29 -6.81
CA ILE A 142 3.81 -18.03 -7.43
C ILE A 142 4.01 -17.82 -8.93
N PRO A 143 3.30 -18.59 -9.78
CA PRO A 143 3.37 -18.41 -11.21
C PRO A 143 2.90 -17.01 -11.63
N VAL A 144 3.68 -16.35 -12.45
CA VAL A 144 3.38 -15.04 -13.01
C VAL A 144 3.23 -15.22 -14.52
N ASP A 145 2.17 -14.68 -15.09
CA ASP A 145 1.94 -14.65 -16.52
C ASP A 145 1.82 -13.20 -17.03
N ALA A 146 1.80 -13.03 -18.34
CA ALA A 146 1.74 -11.71 -18.98
C ALA A 146 0.46 -10.92 -18.65
N THR A 147 -0.54 -11.53 -18.03
CA THR A 147 -1.82 -10.88 -17.66
C THR A 147 -1.84 -10.37 -16.22
N CYS A 148 -0.79 -10.63 -15.44
CA CYS A 148 -0.72 -10.27 -14.02
C CYS A 148 -0.66 -8.75 -13.77
N GLY A 149 -0.39 -7.94 -14.79
CA GLY A 149 -0.29 -6.48 -14.70
C GLY A 149 0.95 -5.98 -13.94
N LEU A 150 1.94 -6.86 -13.69
CA LEU A 150 3.24 -6.49 -13.14
C LEU A 150 4.20 -6.11 -14.27
N ILE A 151 5.13 -5.22 -13.95
CA ILE A 151 6.17 -4.81 -14.90
C ILE A 151 7.21 -5.93 -15.01
N GLU A 152 7.47 -6.35 -16.25
CA GLU A 152 8.56 -7.26 -16.59
C GLU A 152 9.59 -6.49 -17.43
N PRO A 153 10.65 -5.96 -16.84
CA PRO A 153 11.68 -5.27 -17.59
C PRO A 153 12.48 -6.26 -18.47
N GLU A 154 12.71 -5.91 -19.73
CA GLU A 154 13.49 -6.73 -20.68
C GLU A 154 14.92 -7.03 -20.16
N ALA A 155 15.49 -6.07 -19.43
CA ALA A 155 16.82 -6.17 -18.85
C ALA A 155 16.82 -5.65 -17.41
N PRO A 156 16.34 -6.43 -16.41
CA PRO A 156 16.09 -5.95 -15.06
C PRO A 156 17.34 -5.37 -14.36
N ILE A 157 18.51 -5.99 -14.56
CA ILE A 157 19.76 -5.47 -13.97
C ILE A 157 20.14 -4.13 -14.61
N ARG A 158 19.99 -4.00 -15.93
CA ARG A 158 20.29 -2.75 -16.62
C ARG A 158 19.32 -1.64 -16.17
N ALA A 159 18.04 -1.94 -16.06
CA ALA A 159 17.03 -0.99 -15.58
C ALA A 159 17.37 -0.45 -14.19
N ILE A 160 17.78 -1.32 -13.25
CA ILE A 160 18.21 -0.88 -11.92
C ILE A 160 19.46 0.01 -11.97
N LEU A 161 20.43 -0.32 -12.85
CA LEU A 161 21.64 0.50 -13.00
C LEU A 161 21.32 1.88 -13.57
N ASP A 162 20.45 1.94 -14.58
CA ASP A 162 20.02 3.20 -15.21
C ASP A 162 19.29 4.08 -14.19
N GLU A 163 18.39 3.50 -13.37
CA GLU A 163 17.71 4.22 -12.28
C GLU A 163 18.73 4.76 -11.25
N CYS A 164 19.72 3.96 -10.87
CA CYS A 164 20.78 4.41 -9.97
C CYS A 164 21.59 5.57 -10.59
N GLU A 165 21.94 5.50 -11.87
CA GLU A 165 22.66 6.56 -12.58
C GLU A 165 21.86 7.87 -12.61
N GLU A 166 20.54 7.81 -12.86
CA GLU A 166 19.64 8.97 -12.82
C GLU A 166 19.54 9.57 -11.42
N MET A 167 19.40 8.73 -10.39
CA MET A 167 19.38 9.19 -8.99
C MET A 167 20.69 9.88 -8.61
N PHE A 168 21.85 9.32 -9.00
CA PHE A 168 23.16 9.94 -8.76
C PHE A 168 23.28 11.27 -9.50
N ALA A 169 22.85 11.35 -10.76
CA ALA A 169 22.90 12.60 -11.53
C ALA A 169 22.07 13.70 -10.84
N THR A 170 20.89 13.37 -10.31
CA THR A 170 20.04 14.28 -9.56
C THR A 170 20.71 14.75 -8.26
N TYR A 171 21.35 13.83 -7.53
CA TYR A 171 22.02 14.13 -6.27
C TYR A 171 23.24 15.04 -6.46
N TRP A 172 24.06 14.84 -7.53
CA TRP A 172 25.22 15.69 -7.78
C TRP A 172 24.87 17.08 -8.30
N ASN A 173 23.66 17.28 -8.82
CA ASN A 173 23.19 18.56 -9.36
C ASN A 173 22.31 19.36 -8.36
N SER A 174 22.10 18.86 -7.16
CA SER A 174 21.34 19.49 -6.08
C SER A 174 22.28 20.14 -5.05
#